data_c50c7d49ca5bc94a24236641e521937c
#
_entry.id   c50c7d49ca5bc94a24236641e521937c
#
_cell.length_a   1.000
_cell.length_b   1.000
_cell.length_c   1.000
_cell.angle_alpha   90.00
_cell.angle_beta   90.00
_cell.angle_gamma   90.00
#
_symmetry.space_group_name_H-M   'P 1'
#
loop_
_entity.id
_entity.type
_entity.pdbx_description
1 polymer ?
#
loop_
_entity_poly.entity_id
_entity_poly.type
_entity_poly.pdbx_seq_one_letter_code
_entity_poly.pdbx_strand_id
1 'polypeptide(L)'
;MGRTGEMFAWQHYGVKPDIMTSAKALGCGVPVGAFLMTERVAEKSLAPGDHGTTYGGNPFVGAAVDKVLEMMERDHITEHVKKVAPYLEKKLDELVAKYDFLTERRGMGLMQGVVCEKPVGQIAAKALEAGLIVITAGSNVLRFVPPLI
;
A
#
# COMPACT_ATOMS: atom_id res chain seq x y z
N MET A 1 2.55 -0.07 -3.77
CA MET A 1 2.33 0.42 -5.15
C MET A 1 0.87 0.83 -5.30
N GLY A 2 0.61 1.94 -5.98
CA GLY A 2 -0.70 2.38 -6.47
C GLY A 2 -1.70 2.90 -5.43
N ARG A 3 -1.64 2.48 -4.17
CA ARG A 3 -2.67 2.73 -3.15
C ARG A 3 -2.98 4.19 -2.85
N THR A 4 -2.00 5.06 -3.04
CA THR A 4 -2.16 6.49 -2.75
C THR A 4 -2.61 7.31 -3.96
N GLY A 5 -2.80 6.67 -5.10
CA GLY A 5 -3.09 7.34 -6.37
C GLY A 5 -1.85 7.67 -7.19
N GLU A 6 -0.65 7.45 -6.64
CA GLU A 6 0.60 7.45 -7.38
C GLU A 6 1.23 6.05 -7.32
N MET A 7 2.14 5.74 -8.24
CA MET A 7 2.81 4.44 -8.25
C MET A 7 3.50 4.19 -6.90
N PHE A 8 4.17 5.20 -6.36
CA PHE A 8 4.80 5.19 -5.05
C PHE A 8 4.48 6.46 -4.27
N ALA A 9 4.30 6.32 -2.95
CA ALA A 9 3.85 7.42 -2.09
C ALA A 9 4.81 8.62 -2.04
N TRP A 10 6.12 8.42 -2.25
CA TRP A 10 7.09 9.53 -2.26
C TRP A 10 6.81 10.58 -3.35
N GLN A 11 6.10 10.19 -4.43
CA GLN A 11 5.76 11.10 -5.53
C GLN A 11 4.84 12.25 -5.08
N HIS A 12 4.02 12.03 -4.04
CA HIS A 12 3.18 13.10 -3.47
C HIS A 12 3.97 14.21 -2.77
N TYR A 13 5.19 13.91 -2.34
CA TYR A 13 6.00 14.82 -1.53
C TYR A 13 7.10 15.54 -2.32
N GLY A 14 7.23 15.25 -3.61
CA GLY A 14 8.28 15.82 -4.45
C GLY A 14 9.70 15.42 -4.02
N VAL A 15 9.85 14.40 -3.19
CA VAL A 15 11.14 13.88 -2.71
C VAL A 15 11.48 12.62 -3.47
N LYS A 16 12.61 12.62 -4.17
CA LYS A 16 13.11 11.40 -4.82
C LYS A 16 14.03 10.65 -3.86
N PRO A 17 13.66 9.45 -3.39
CA PRO A 17 14.51 8.68 -2.48
C PRO A 17 15.77 8.18 -3.21
N ASP A 18 16.88 8.10 -2.51
CA ASP A 18 18.11 7.49 -3.02
C ASP A 18 18.03 5.96 -3.03
N ILE A 19 17.27 5.39 -2.09
CA ILE A 19 17.02 3.95 -1.99
C ILE A 19 15.52 3.74 -1.74
N MET A 20 14.92 2.81 -2.45
CA MET A 20 13.53 2.42 -2.29
C MET A 20 13.40 0.90 -2.25
N THR A 21 12.63 0.37 -1.30
CA THR A 21 12.27 -1.05 -1.26
C THR A 21 10.81 -1.25 -1.66
N SER A 22 10.52 -2.33 -2.37
CA SER A 22 9.17 -2.71 -2.78
C SER A 22 8.97 -4.21 -2.62
N ALA A 23 7.74 -4.60 -2.27
CA ALA A 23 7.33 -5.98 -2.08
C ALA A 23 5.82 -6.11 -2.22
N LYS A 24 5.24 -7.21 -1.74
CA LYS A 24 3.78 -7.45 -1.64
C LYS A 24 3.07 -7.28 -2.98
N ALA A 25 2.36 -6.17 -3.19
CA ALA A 25 1.64 -5.88 -4.44
C ALA A 25 2.55 -5.88 -5.69
N LEU A 26 3.87 -5.76 -5.54
CA LEU A 26 4.81 -5.89 -6.65
C LEU A 26 4.68 -7.22 -7.37
N GLY A 27 4.47 -8.32 -6.62
CA GLY A 27 4.28 -9.65 -7.18
C GLY A 27 2.83 -10.12 -7.29
N CYS A 28 1.88 -9.34 -6.73
CA CYS A 28 0.44 -9.66 -6.72
C CYS A 28 0.12 -11.10 -6.29
N GLY A 29 0.75 -11.57 -5.20
CA GLY A 29 0.62 -12.93 -4.66
C GLY A 29 1.85 -13.82 -4.88
N VAL A 30 2.70 -13.50 -5.85
CA VAL A 30 3.99 -14.16 -6.01
C VAL A 30 4.99 -13.56 -5.00
N PRO A 31 5.72 -14.41 -4.23
CA PRO A 31 6.72 -13.93 -3.28
C PRO A 31 7.87 -13.22 -4.00
N VAL A 32 7.97 -11.92 -3.79
CA VAL A 32 9.02 -11.07 -4.37
C VAL A 32 9.30 -9.85 -3.50
N GLY A 33 10.54 -9.46 -3.47
CA GLY A 33 10.99 -8.17 -2.98
C GLY A 33 11.99 -7.57 -3.95
N ALA A 34 12.02 -6.26 -4.03
CA ALA A 34 12.98 -5.51 -4.81
C ALA A 34 13.49 -4.31 -3.99
N PHE A 35 14.70 -3.92 -4.24
CA PHE A 35 15.22 -2.63 -3.86
C PHE A 35 15.79 -1.94 -5.09
N LEU A 36 15.56 -0.64 -5.15
CA LEU A 36 16.03 0.23 -6.21
C LEU A 36 16.89 1.31 -5.57
N MET A 37 17.92 1.72 -6.27
CA MET A 37 18.79 2.79 -5.79
C MET A 37 19.22 3.68 -6.96
N THR A 38 19.61 4.90 -6.64
CA THR A 38 20.22 5.79 -7.62
C THR A 38 21.60 5.27 -8.00
N GLU A 39 22.06 5.62 -9.21
CA GLU A 39 23.40 5.27 -9.70
C GLU A 39 24.49 5.72 -8.71
N ARG A 40 24.38 6.94 -8.18
CA ARG A 40 25.28 7.48 -7.16
C ARG A 40 25.44 6.59 -5.92
N VAL A 41 24.36 5.93 -5.50
CA VAL A 41 24.40 5.00 -4.37
C VAL A 41 24.97 3.65 -4.82
N ALA A 42 24.52 3.13 -5.95
CA ALA A 42 24.98 1.85 -6.48
C ALA A 42 26.52 1.80 -6.66
N GLU A 43 27.10 2.84 -7.24
CA GLU A 43 28.55 2.95 -7.46
C GLU A 43 29.40 2.89 -6.17
N LYS A 44 28.79 3.26 -5.02
CA LYS A 44 29.51 3.38 -3.74
C LYS A 44 29.12 2.33 -2.69
N SER A 45 28.12 1.50 -2.98
CA SER A 45 27.54 0.62 -1.95
C SER A 45 27.62 -0.87 -2.25
N LEU A 46 27.62 -1.28 -3.50
CA LEU A 46 27.61 -2.69 -3.88
C LEU A 46 28.65 -2.99 -4.96
N ALA A 47 29.42 -4.04 -4.73
CA ALA A 47 30.29 -4.64 -5.72
C ALA A 47 29.74 -6.02 -6.14
N PRO A 48 30.17 -6.56 -7.29
CA PRO A 48 29.80 -7.91 -7.68
C PRO A 48 30.15 -8.93 -6.58
N GLY A 49 29.14 -9.67 -6.11
CA GLY A 49 29.28 -10.64 -5.03
C GLY A 49 28.75 -10.18 -3.67
N ASP A 50 28.51 -8.89 -3.45
CA ASP A 50 28.04 -8.37 -2.17
C ASP A 50 26.58 -8.72 -1.87
N HIS A 51 25.78 -8.93 -2.90
CA HIS A 51 24.37 -9.27 -2.78
C HIS A 51 23.99 -10.42 -3.68
N GLY A 52 23.27 -11.38 -3.11
CA GLY A 52 22.76 -12.52 -3.84
C GLY A 52 21.73 -13.30 -3.04
N THR A 53 20.87 -13.99 -3.72
CA THR A 53 19.90 -14.93 -3.16
C THR A 53 19.63 -16.05 -4.15
N THR A 54 19.41 -17.27 -3.65
CA THR A 54 19.21 -18.46 -4.48
C THR A 54 18.09 -18.28 -5.51
N TYR A 55 17.01 -17.60 -5.14
CA TYR A 55 15.84 -17.40 -6.01
C TYR A 55 15.74 -15.99 -6.58
N GLY A 56 16.68 -15.10 -6.30
CA GLY A 56 16.69 -13.74 -6.78
C GLY A 56 16.80 -13.65 -8.30
N GLY A 57 16.00 -12.77 -8.90
CA GLY A 57 16.03 -12.54 -10.35
C GLY A 57 15.52 -13.71 -11.21
N ASN A 58 14.81 -14.69 -10.64
CA ASN A 58 14.33 -15.80 -11.43
C ASN A 58 13.27 -15.36 -12.48
N PRO A 59 13.25 -15.97 -13.68
CA PRO A 59 12.40 -15.53 -14.76
C PRO A 59 10.90 -15.61 -14.48
N PHE A 60 10.44 -16.56 -13.67
CA PHE A 60 9.03 -16.69 -13.31
C PHE A 60 8.54 -15.46 -12.51
N VAL A 61 9.29 -15.08 -11.50
CA VAL A 61 8.98 -13.91 -10.67
C VAL A 61 9.12 -12.63 -11.48
N GLY A 62 10.15 -12.53 -12.34
CA GLY A 62 10.33 -11.41 -13.26
C GLY A 62 9.13 -11.20 -14.17
N ALA A 63 8.64 -12.26 -14.79
CA ALA A 63 7.46 -12.21 -15.66
C ALA A 63 6.18 -11.80 -14.90
N ALA A 64 6.01 -12.26 -13.65
CA ALA A 64 4.89 -11.87 -12.82
C ALA A 64 4.93 -10.37 -12.47
N VAL A 65 6.09 -9.85 -12.09
CA VAL A 65 6.29 -8.43 -11.77
C VAL A 65 6.06 -7.57 -13.01
N ASP A 66 6.63 -7.94 -14.14
CA ASP A 66 6.46 -7.25 -15.42
C ASP A 66 4.97 -7.13 -15.78
N LYS A 67 4.23 -8.27 -15.66
CA LYS A 67 2.79 -8.28 -15.91
C LYS A 67 1.99 -7.41 -14.95
N VAL A 68 2.36 -7.36 -13.68
CA VAL A 68 1.71 -6.47 -12.70
C VAL A 68 1.93 -5.00 -13.08
N LEU A 69 3.15 -4.63 -13.46
CA LEU A 69 3.48 -3.26 -13.88
C LEU A 69 2.73 -2.87 -15.17
N GLU A 70 2.72 -3.77 -16.17
CA GLU A 70 1.93 -3.58 -17.40
C GLU A 70 0.45 -3.33 -17.09
N MET A 71 -0.16 -4.14 -16.21
CA MET A 71 -1.56 -3.98 -15.84
C MET A 71 -1.82 -2.68 -15.08
N MET A 72 -0.92 -2.27 -14.18
CA MET A 72 -1.04 -1.01 -13.46
C MET A 72 -1.11 0.19 -14.41
N GLU A 73 -0.31 0.17 -15.48
CA GLU A 73 -0.26 1.22 -16.50
C GLU A 73 -1.43 1.11 -17.49
N ARG A 74 -1.62 -0.06 -18.10
CA ARG A 74 -2.66 -0.30 -19.12
C ARG A 74 -4.07 0.00 -18.59
N ASP A 75 -4.36 -0.41 -17.35
CA ASP A 75 -5.69 -0.31 -16.76
C ASP A 75 -5.86 0.99 -15.94
N HIS A 76 -4.90 1.91 -16.03
CA HIS A 76 -4.94 3.22 -15.37
C HIS A 76 -5.29 3.14 -13.87
N ILE A 77 -4.67 2.18 -13.15
CA ILE A 77 -5.02 1.88 -11.76
C ILE A 77 -4.83 3.07 -10.84
N THR A 78 -3.77 3.86 -11.01
CA THR A 78 -3.51 5.05 -10.17
C THR A 78 -4.56 6.13 -10.37
N GLU A 79 -5.01 6.34 -11.59
CA GLU A 79 -6.10 7.27 -11.94
C GLU A 79 -7.44 6.80 -11.35
N HIS A 80 -7.72 5.49 -11.42
CA HIS A 80 -8.89 4.92 -10.78
C HIS A 80 -8.88 5.17 -9.27
N VAL A 81 -7.75 4.93 -8.60
CA VAL A 81 -7.59 5.22 -7.16
C VAL A 81 -7.86 6.70 -6.86
N LYS A 82 -7.28 7.63 -7.64
CA LYS A 82 -7.55 9.08 -7.49
C LYS A 82 -9.03 9.42 -7.61
N LYS A 83 -9.77 8.70 -8.45
CA LYS A 83 -11.20 8.93 -8.68
C LYS A 83 -12.06 8.41 -7.53
N VAL A 84 -11.74 7.23 -6.97
CA VAL A 84 -12.60 6.59 -5.96
C VAL A 84 -12.22 6.93 -4.53
N ALA A 85 -10.96 7.28 -4.26
CA ALA A 85 -10.49 7.58 -2.91
C ALA A 85 -11.28 8.70 -2.22
N PRO A 86 -11.63 9.83 -2.87
CA PRO A 86 -12.41 10.90 -2.23
C PRO A 86 -13.77 10.43 -1.71
N TYR A 87 -14.38 9.46 -2.38
CA TYR A 87 -15.64 8.87 -1.90
C TYR A 87 -15.43 8.08 -0.59
N LEU A 88 -14.40 7.23 -0.54
CA LEU A 88 -14.05 6.47 0.68
C LEU A 88 -13.71 7.44 1.83
N GLU A 89 -12.88 8.42 1.56
CA GLU A 89 -12.46 9.44 2.53
C GLU A 89 -13.67 10.15 3.14
N LYS A 90 -14.57 10.66 2.28
CA LYS A 90 -15.80 11.30 2.72
C LYS A 90 -16.65 10.39 3.60
N LYS A 91 -16.81 9.11 3.22
CA LYS A 91 -17.61 8.16 4.01
C LYS A 91 -17.00 7.86 5.37
N LEU A 92 -15.68 7.79 5.45
CA LEU A 92 -14.99 7.61 6.73
C LEU A 92 -15.04 8.87 7.60
N ASP A 93 -14.96 10.06 7.01
CA ASP A 93 -15.14 11.33 7.72
C ASP A 93 -16.58 11.47 8.27
N GLU A 94 -17.60 11.05 7.52
CA GLU A 94 -18.98 10.97 7.98
C GLU A 94 -19.13 10.02 9.19
N LEU A 95 -18.39 8.90 9.21
CA LEU A 95 -18.39 7.99 10.36
C LEU A 95 -17.71 8.61 11.58
N VAL A 96 -16.57 9.25 11.40
CA VAL A 96 -15.86 9.95 12.48
C VAL A 96 -16.74 11.05 13.08
N ALA A 97 -17.43 11.81 12.26
CA ALA A 97 -18.35 12.86 12.73
C ALA A 97 -19.59 12.30 13.44
N LYS A 98 -19.97 11.06 13.16
CA LYS A 98 -21.18 10.43 13.71
C LYS A 98 -20.97 9.75 15.06
N TYR A 99 -19.77 9.24 15.33
CA TYR A 99 -19.50 8.40 16.48
C TYR A 99 -18.37 8.96 17.33
N ASP A 100 -18.64 9.40 18.53
CA ASP A 100 -17.70 10.05 19.45
C ASP A 100 -16.45 9.22 19.78
N PHE A 101 -16.56 7.89 19.76
CA PHE A 101 -15.41 7.00 20.00
C PHE A 101 -14.44 6.88 18.80
N LEU A 102 -14.81 7.45 17.65
CA LEU A 102 -13.94 7.60 16.48
C LEU A 102 -13.34 9.01 16.50
N THR A 103 -12.04 9.11 16.64
CA THR A 103 -11.39 10.39 16.92
C THR A 103 -10.82 11.09 15.69
N GLU A 104 -10.40 10.31 14.70
CA GLU A 104 -9.66 10.83 13.55
C GLU A 104 -9.72 9.86 12.37
N ARG A 105 -9.83 10.40 11.15
CA ARG A 105 -9.45 9.69 9.93
C ARG A 105 -8.06 10.13 9.50
N ARG A 106 -7.24 9.20 9.08
CA ARG A 106 -5.92 9.46 8.48
C ARG A 106 -5.61 8.48 7.37
N GLY A 107 -4.80 8.90 6.44
CA GLY A 107 -4.42 8.08 5.29
C GLY A 107 -4.43 8.88 3.99
N MET A 108 -4.21 8.18 2.89
CA MET A 108 -4.16 8.75 1.56
C MET A 108 -4.64 7.71 0.54
N GLY A 109 -5.46 8.14 -0.40
CA GLY A 109 -5.97 7.25 -1.44
C GLY A 109 -6.80 6.09 -0.86
N LEU A 110 -6.52 4.88 -1.29
CA LEU A 110 -7.13 3.64 -0.77
C LEU A 110 -6.30 2.97 0.33
N MET A 111 -5.58 3.75 1.12
CA MET A 111 -4.98 3.33 2.38
C MET A 111 -5.45 4.27 3.47
N GLN A 112 -6.55 3.90 4.13
CA GLN A 112 -7.21 4.73 5.13
C GLN A 112 -7.21 4.06 6.49
N GLY A 113 -7.16 4.88 7.54
CA GLY A 113 -7.27 4.44 8.92
C GLY A 113 -8.25 5.32 9.68
N VAL A 114 -9.05 4.69 10.54
CA VAL A 114 -9.90 5.39 11.50
C VAL A 114 -9.38 5.07 12.90
N VAL A 115 -9.02 6.11 13.62
CA VAL A 115 -8.52 6.02 15.00
C VAL A 115 -9.69 5.93 15.95
N CYS A 116 -9.60 5.03 16.91
CA CYS A 116 -10.61 4.82 17.95
C CYS A 116 -9.99 5.08 19.33
N GLU A 117 -10.80 5.50 20.28
CA GLU A 117 -10.36 5.69 21.69
C GLU A 117 -9.97 4.37 22.36
N LYS A 118 -10.53 3.26 21.92
CA LYS A 118 -10.36 1.92 22.50
C LYS A 118 -9.77 0.94 21.49
N PRO A 119 -9.24 -0.20 21.95
CA PRO A 119 -8.75 -1.25 21.06
C PRO A 119 -9.83 -1.75 20.10
N VAL A 120 -9.45 -1.87 18.81
CA VAL A 120 -10.39 -2.14 17.70
C VAL A 120 -10.56 -3.61 17.34
N GLY A 121 -9.90 -4.53 18.05
CA GLY A 121 -9.97 -5.96 17.73
C GLY A 121 -11.39 -6.51 17.68
N GLN A 122 -12.24 -6.16 18.66
CA GLN A 122 -13.64 -6.58 18.68
C GLN A 122 -14.47 -5.93 17.57
N ILE A 123 -14.16 -4.70 17.19
CA ILE A 123 -14.85 -4.03 16.08
C ILE A 123 -14.50 -4.72 14.76
N ALA A 124 -13.23 -5.06 14.56
CA ALA A 124 -12.80 -5.81 13.37
C ALA A 124 -13.44 -7.20 13.31
N ALA A 125 -13.56 -7.91 14.44
CA ALA A 125 -14.24 -9.20 14.51
C ALA A 125 -15.73 -9.09 14.13
N LYS A 126 -16.44 -8.12 14.70
CA LYS A 126 -17.85 -7.87 14.37
C LYS A 126 -18.06 -7.42 12.92
N ALA A 127 -17.13 -6.64 12.38
CA ALA A 127 -17.15 -6.26 10.96
C ALA A 127 -17.05 -7.51 10.06
N LEU A 128 -16.16 -8.45 10.41
CA LEU A 128 -16.01 -9.71 9.68
C LEU A 128 -17.29 -10.57 9.76
N GLU A 129 -17.92 -10.68 10.93
CA GLU A 129 -19.21 -11.36 11.11
C GLU A 129 -20.32 -10.72 10.25
N ALA A 130 -20.26 -9.41 10.07
CA ALA A 130 -21.17 -8.65 9.20
C ALA A 130 -20.79 -8.68 7.70
N GLY A 131 -19.76 -9.43 7.32
CA GLY A 131 -19.30 -9.55 5.93
C GLY A 131 -18.34 -8.46 5.46
N LEU A 132 -17.82 -7.62 6.36
CA LEU A 132 -16.85 -6.58 6.03
C LEU A 132 -15.47 -6.93 6.55
N ILE A 133 -14.51 -7.09 5.64
CA ILE A 133 -13.10 -7.34 5.98
C ILE A 133 -12.39 -6.01 6.21
N VAL A 134 -12.02 -5.77 7.45
CA VAL A 134 -11.12 -4.68 7.86
C VAL A 134 -9.97 -5.26 8.68
N ILE A 135 -8.87 -4.55 8.76
CA ILE A 135 -7.70 -4.99 9.53
C ILE A 135 -7.32 -3.96 10.59
N THR A 136 -6.64 -4.40 11.63
CA THR A 136 -6.12 -3.50 12.66
C THR A 136 -4.75 -2.96 12.27
N ALA A 137 -4.43 -1.75 12.71
CA ALA A 137 -3.10 -1.18 12.64
C ALA A 137 -2.73 -0.62 14.02
N GLY A 138 -1.83 -1.27 14.72
CA GLY A 138 -1.65 -1.06 16.15
C GLY A 138 -2.89 -1.55 16.92
N SER A 139 -3.11 -0.98 18.11
CA SER A 139 -4.19 -1.40 19.01
C SER A 139 -5.53 -0.71 18.71
N ASN A 140 -5.51 0.51 18.19
CA ASN A 140 -6.67 1.40 18.16
C ASN A 140 -6.99 2.00 16.77
N VAL A 141 -6.46 1.45 15.70
CA VAL A 141 -6.76 1.90 14.34
C VAL A 141 -7.42 0.79 13.53
N LEU A 142 -8.58 1.06 12.98
CA LEU A 142 -9.19 0.26 11.92
C LEU A 142 -8.61 0.70 10.58
N ARG A 143 -8.05 -0.22 9.83
CA ARG A 143 -7.42 0.07 8.53
C ARG A 143 -8.25 -0.50 7.39
N PHE A 144 -8.49 0.35 6.40
CA PHE A 144 -9.22 0.06 5.17
C PHE A 144 -8.25 0.06 3.99
N VAL A 145 -8.13 -1.07 3.34
CA VAL A 145 -7.25 -1.28 2.17
C VAL A 145 -7.99 -2.08 1.09
N PRO A 146 -9.07 -1.52 0.51
CA PRO A 146 -9.86 -2.22 -0.50
C PRO A 146 -8.99 -2.55 -1.72
N PRO A 147 -9.43 -3.47 -2.61
CA PRO A 147 -8.81 -3.67 -3.91
C PRO A 147 -8.65 -2.35 -4.67
N LEU A 148 -7.64 -2.29 -5.55
CA LEU A 148 -7.39 -1.09 -6.37
C LEU A 148 -8.21 -1.07 -7.67
N ILE A 149 -8.98 -2.14 -7.92
CA ILE A 149 -9.80 -2.39 -9.10
C ILE A 149 -11.27 -2.39 -8.74
#